data_75ea7f9deea5371b8d0717bf78d609a9
#
_entry.id   75ea7f9deea5371b8d0717bf78d609a9
#
_cell.length_a   1.000
_cell.length_b   1.000
_cell.length_c   1.000
_cell.angle_alpha   90.00
_cell.angle_beta   90.00
_cell.angle_gamma   90.00
#
_symmetry.space_group_name_H-M   'P 1'
#
loop_
_entity.id
_entity.type
_entity.pdbx_description
1 polymer ?
#
loop_
_entity_poly.entity_id
_entity_poly.type
_entity_poly.pdbx_seq_one_letter_code
_entity_poly.pdbx_strand_id
1 'polypeptide(L)'
;MTRYVCIHGHFYQPPRENPWLDAVERQDSASPYHDWNERIAVECYRPNAFARVLDAHGRIDRLVNNYARISFNVGPTLMAWLAQSCPDVHEALVEADRLAIARTGSGAAMAQAHGHLLLPLASPRDRRTQVRWGARDFELRFGRRPRGMWLPETACDTPTLEA
;
A
#
# COMPACT_ATOMS: atom_id res chain seq x y z
N MET A 1 -0.05 32.54 -10.46
CA MET A 1 -0.18 31.55 -9.38
C MET A 1 0.11 30.17 -9.94
N THR A 2 1.08 29.44 -9.42
CA THR A 2 1.33 28.04 -9.80
C THR A 2 0.31 27.15 -9.11
N ARG A 3 -0.38 26.30 -9.89
CA ARG A 3 -1.35 25.32 -9.37
C ARG A 3 -0.67 23.95 -9.28
N TYR A 4 -0.96 23.21 -8.22
CA TYR A 4 -0.47 21.86 -8.01
C TYR A 4 -1.62 20.88 -7.91
N VAL A 5 -1.40 19.66 -8.39
CA VAL A 5 -2.31 18.53 -8.21
C VAL A 5 -1.54 17.45 -7.43
N CYS A 6 -2.12 16.98 -6.32
CA CYS A 6 -1.60 15.86 -5.55
C CYS A 6 -2.61 14.72 -5.64
N ILE A 7 -2.12 13.54 -6.01
CA ILE A 7 -2.91 12.31 -6.02
C ILE A 7 -2.32 11.39 -4.95
N HIS A 8 -3.18 10.90 -4.06
CA HIS A 8 -2.80 9.89 -3.05
C HIS A 8 -3.63 8.63 -3.23
N GLY A 9 -2.95 7.48 -3.29
CA GLY A 9 -3.58 6.17 -3.35
C GLY A 9 -3.52 5.48 -1.99
N HIS A 10 -4.69 5.07 -1.48
CA HIS A 10 -4.77 4.21 -0.29
C HIS A 10 -5.05 2.77 -0.74
N PHE A 11 -4.08 1.88 -0.48
CA PHE A 11 -4.15 0.47 -0.88
C PHE A 11 -4.14 -0.40 0.37
N TYR A 12 -5.23 -1.12 0.57
CA TYR A 12 -5.42 -1.96 1.74
C TYR A 12 -6.23 -3.21 1.38
N GLN A 13 -5.85 -4.33 1.96
CA GLN A 13 -6.67 -5.51 2.08
C GLN A 13 -6.60 -6.00 3.52
N PRO A 14 -7.74 -6.39 4.12
CA PRO A 14 -7.74 -7.00 5.45
C PRO A 14 -6.99 -8.33 5.41
N PRO A 15 -6.49 -8.83 6.54
CA PRO A 15 -6.02 -10.20 6.63
C PRO A 15 -7.17 -11.13 6.26
N ARG A 16 -6.91 -12.06 5.33
CA ARG A 16 -7.92 -12.99 4.81
C ARG A 16 -7.58 -14.43 5.12
N GLU A 17 -6.41 -14.65 5.66
CA GLU A 17 -5.93 -15.98 6.04
C GLU A 17 -6.81 -16.55 7.15
N ASN A 18 -7.23 -17.79 6.97
CA ASN A 18 -7.83 -18.56 8.05
C ASN A 18 -6.74 -18.83 9.10
N PRO A 19 -6.90 -18.38 10.35
CA PRO A 19 -5.84 -18.46 11.36
C PRO A 19 -5.49 -19.90 11.80
N TRP A 20 -6.33 -20.88 11.45
CA TRP A 20 -6.09 -22.29 11.73
C TRP A 20 -5.37 -23.01 10.59
N LEU A 21 -5.55 -22.51 9.34
CA LEU A 21 -5.00 -23.13 8.15
C LEU A 21 -3.78 -22.39 7.62
N ASP A 22 -3.54 -21.18 8.13
CA ASP A 22 -2.50 -20.26 7.63
C ASP A 22 -2.56 -20.05 6.10
N ALA A 23 -3.78 -20.05 5.58
CA ALA A 23 -4.06 -19.94 4.14
C ALA A 23 -5.34 -19.14 3.89
N VAL A 24 -5.38 -18.45 2.76
CA VAL A 24 -6.59 -17.78 2.29
C VAL A 24 -7.51 -18.83 1.66
N GLU A 25 -8.73 -18.97 2.22
CA GLU A 25 -9.75 -19.84 1.66
C GLU A 25 -10.40 -19.21 0.42
N ARG A 26 -10.93 -20.06 -0.45
CA ARG A 26 -11.65 -19.60 -1.64
C ARG A 26 -12.87 -18.76 -1.25
N GLN A 27 -13.01 -17.62 -1.93
CA GLN A 27 -14.11 -16.67 -1.72
C GLN A 27 -14.99 -16.60 -2.98
N ASP A 28 -16.16 -17.20 -2.97
CA ASP A 28 -17.05 -17.25 -4.13
C ASP A 28 -17.42 -15.87 -4.68
N SER A 29 -17.52 -14.86 -3.82
CA SER A 29 -17.78 -13.48 -4.22
C SER A 29 -16.64 -12.83 -5.02
N ALA A 30 -15.45 -13.42 -5.03
CA ALA A 30 -14.31 -12.97 -5.82
C ALA A 30 -14.22 -13.64 -7.20
N SER A 31 -15.15 -14.57 -7.52
CA SER A 31 -15.15 -15.29 -8.80
C SER A 31 -14.93 -14.35 -10.01
N PRO A 32 -14.12 -14.75 -11.01
CA PRO A 32 -13.50 -16.07 -11.23
C PRO A 32 -12.17 -16.30 -10.48
N TYR A 33 -11.72 -15.36 -9.67
CA TYR A 33 -10.48 -15.43 -8.90
C TYR A 33 -10.69 -16.29 -7.64
N HIS A 34 -9.59 -16.77 -7.07
CA HIS A 34 -9.63 -17.56 -5.85
C HIS A 34 -10.17 -16.75 -4.66
N ASP A 35 -9.69 -15.53 -4.49
CA ASP A 35 -10.05 -14.63 -3.40
C ASP A 35 -9.93 -13.15 -3.80
N TRP A 36 -10.35 -12.26 -2.92
CA TRP A 36 -10.31 -10.82 -3.17
C TRP A 36 -8.91 -10.23 -3.24
N ASN A 37 -7.91 -10.83 -2.61
CA ASN A 37 -6.53 -10.36 -2.76
C ASN A 37 -6.04 -10.60 -4.18
N GLU A 38 -6.25 -11.80 -4.72
CA GLU A 38 -5.92 -12.14 -6.10
C GLU A 38 -6.67 -11.24 -7.08
N ARG A 39 -7.99 -11.10 -6.90
CA ARG A 39 -8.82 -10.27 -7.79
C ARG A 39 -8.31 -8.84 -7.87
N ILE A 40 -8.12 -8.17 -6.73
CA ILE A 40 -7.67 -6.80 -6.73
C ILE A 40 -6.21 -6.67 -7.18
N ALA A 41 -5.38 -7.68 -6.93
CA ALA A 41 -4.02 -7.69 -7.47
C ALA A 41 -4.01 -7.67 -9.00
N VAL A 42 -4.87 -8.46 -9.65
CA VAL A 42 -4.99 -8.50 -11.11
C VAL A 42 -5.68 -7.26 -11.68
N GLU A 43 -6.77 -6.82 -11.05
CA GLU A 43 -7.60 -5.71 -11.56
C GLU A 43 -7.03 -4.31 -11.24
N CYS A 44 -6.21 -4.17 -10.18
CA CYS A 44 -5.75 -2.88 -9.70
C CYS A 44 -4.22 -2.82 -9.50
N TYR A 45 -3.66 -3.68 -8.62
CA TYR A 45 -2.28 -3.46 -8.19
C TYR A 45 -1.26 -3.70 -9.31
N ARG A 46 -1.39 -4.79 -10.04
CA ARG A 46 -0.51 -5.12 -11.18
C ARG A 46 -0.64 -4.14 -12.34
N PRO A 47 -1.85 -3.74 -12.80
CA PRO A 47 -1.98 -2.73 -13.85
C PRO A 47 -1.36 -1.38 -13.48
N ASN A 48 -1.35 -1.00 -12.21
CA ASN A 48 -0.69 0.24 -11.76
C ASN A 48 0.83 0.09 -11.65
N ALA A 49 1.34 -1.09 -11.29
CA ALA A 49 2.76 -1.38 -11.26
C ALA A 49 3.38 -1.37 -12.67
N PHE A 50 2.62 -1.86 -13.66
CA PHE A 50 3.06 -2.08 -15.04
C PHE A 50 2.09 -1.46 -16.06
N ALA A 51 1.78 -0.17 -15.87
CA ALA A 51 0.85 0.54 -16.74
C ALA A 51 1.41 0.66 -18.15
N ARG A 52 0.60 0.29 -19.14
CA ARG A 52 0.97 0.28 -20.56
C ARG A 52 0.63 1.61 -21.19
N VAL A 53 1.63 2.30 -21.70
CA VAL A 53 1.41 3.46 -22.59
C VAL A 53 1.45 2.93 -24.02
N LEU A 54 0.38 3.21 -24.76
CA LEU A 54 0.25 2.73 -26.16
C LEU A 54 0.61 3.84 -27.14
N ASP A 55 1.18 3.45 -28.28
CA ASP A 55 1.38 4.33 -29.44
C ASP A 55 0.07 4.52 -30.24
N ALA A 56 0.13 5.34 -31.29
CA ALA A 56 -1.03 5.61 -32.14
C ALA A 56 -1.57 4.36 -32.89
N HIS A 57 -0.82 3.27 -32.90
CA HIS A 57 -1.18 1.99 -33.52
C HIS A 57 -1.64 0.94 -32.50
N GLY A 58 -1.77 1.31 -31.21
CA GLY A 58 -2.18 0.41 -30.15
C GLY A 58 -1.08 -0.53 -29.65
N ARG A 59 0.18 -0.33 -30.02
CA ARG A 59 1.32 -1.11 -29.56
C ARG A 59 1.89 -0.50 -28.28
N ILE A 60 2.44 -1.32 -27.40
CA ILE A 60 3.08 -0.85 -26.17
C ILE A 60 4.33 -0.02 -26.53
N ASP A 61 4.30 1.27 -26.28
CA ASP A 61 5.43 2.19 -26.42
C ASP A 61 6.36 2.05 -25.20
N ARG A 62 5.79 2.05 -23.99
CA ARG A 62 6.53 1.89 -22.74
C ARG A 62 5.66 1.37 -21.61
N LEU A 63 6.32 0.85 -20.57
CA LEU A 63 5.71 0.54 -19.29
C LEU A 63 6.01 1.68 -18.30
N VAL A 64 5.03 2.01 -17.46
CA VAL A 64 5.15 3.06 -16.44
C VAL A 64 4.69 2.48 -15.11
N ASN A 65 5.47 2.72 -14.05
CA ASN A 65 5.03 2.46 -12.69
C ASN A 65 4.27 3.69 -12.16
N ASN A 66 2.94 3.58 -12.07
CA ASN A 66 2.08 4.67 -11.59
C ASN A 66 2.36 5.05 -10.14
N TYR A 67 2.75 4.08 -9.30
CA TYR A 67 3.10 4.35 -7.90
C TYR A 67 4.27 5.32 -7.75
N ALA A 68 5.18 5.36 -8.72
CA ALA A 68 6.27 6.34 -8.74
C ALA A 68 5.81 7.78 -9.05
N ARG A 69 4.54 7.98 -9.42
CA ARG A 69 3.96 9.28 -9.85
C ARG A 69 2.94 9.86 -8.90
N ILE A 70 2.49 9.08 -7.92
CA ILE A 70 1.52 9.46 -6.89
C ILE A 70 2.16 9.29 -5.51
N SER A 71 1.60 9.88 -4.47
CA SER A 71 1.86 9.42 -3.11
C SER A 71 0.96 8.23 -2.79
N PHE A 72 1.41 7.31 -1.94
CA PHE A 72 0.61 6.14 -1.62
C PHE A 72 0.95 5.58 -0.24
N ASN A 73 0.02 4.84 0.33
CA ASN A 73 0.29 3.89 1.41
C ASN A 73 -0.25 2.52 1.04
N VAL A 74 0.42 1.48 1.53
CA VAL A 74 0.00 0.08 1.35
C VAL A 74 -0.01 -0.59 2.71
N GLY A 75 -1.11 -1.28 3.03
CA GLY A 75 -1.26 -1.96 4.31
C GLY A 75 -0.22 -3.06 4.52
N PRO A 76 0.34 -3.20 5.74
CA PRO A 76 1.31 -4.27 6.05
C PRO A 76 0.80 -5.66 5.71
N THR A 77 -0.48 -5.96 5.95
CA THR A 77 -1.11 -7.24 5.60
C THR A 77 -1.10 -7.49 4.10
N LEU A 78 -1.46 -6.48 3.31
CA LEU A 78 -1.40 -6.54 1.85
C LEU A 78 0.05 -6.72 1.36
N MET A 79 0.99 -5.97 1.91
CA MET A 79 2.41 -6.09 1.54
C MET A 79 2.98 -7.48 1.87
N ALA A 80 2.58 -8.08 2.99
CA ALA A 80 2.97 -9.45 3.34
C ALA A 80 2.44 -10.46 2.32
N TRP A 81 1.16 -10.35 1.96
CA TRP A 81 0.54 -11.21 0.94
C TRP A 81 1.18 -11.01 -0.44
N LEU A 82 1.42 -9.76 -0.86
CA LEU A 82 2.07 -9.47 -2.16
C LEU A 82 3.48 -10.04 -2.22
N ALA A 83 4.25 -9.99 -1.14
CA ALA A 83 5.61 -10.54 -1.11
C ALA A 83 5.63 -12.06 -1.39
N GLN A 84 4.59 -12.78 -1.01
CA GLN A 84 4.46 -14.23 -1.24
C GLN A 84 3.79 -14.56 -2.59
N SER A 85 2.68 -13.89 -2.89
CA SER A 85 1.79 -14.27 -3.99
C SER A 85 2.02 -13.47 -5.28
N CYS A 86 2.54 -12.24 -5.19
CA CYS A 86 2.81 -11.34 -6.32
C CYS A 86 4.12 -10.56 -6.09
N PRO A 87 5.28 -11.24 -6.00
CA PRO A 87 6.55 -10.60 -5.66
C PRO A 87 6.96 -9.49 -6.63
N ASP A 88 6.62 -9.61 -7.90
CA ASP A 88 6.86 -8.58 -8.91
C ASP A 88 6.10 -7.27 -8.61
N VAL A 89 4.87 -7.35 -8.13
CA VAL A 89 4.08 -6.17 -7.70
C VAL A 89 4.65 -5.58 -6.42
N HIS A 90 5.03 -6.43 -5.47
CA HIS A 90 5.68 -6.02 -4.23
C HIS A 90 6.97 -5.23 -4.52
N GLU A 91 7.84 -5.76 -5.37
CA GLU A 91 9.09 -5.12 -5.77
C GLU A 91 8.84 -3.79 -6.51
N ALA A 92 7.82 -3.75 -7.39
CA ALA A 92 7.44 -2.54 -8.09
C ALA A 92 6.98 -1.41 -7.16
N LEU A 93 6.28 -1.74 -6.05
CA LEU A 93 5.90 -0.78 -5.02
C LEU A 93 7.12 -0.21 -4.28
N VAL A 94 8.05 -1.07 -3.88
CA VAL A 94 9.30 -0.64 -3.22
C VAL A 94 10.15 0.20 -4.16
N GLU A 95 10.29 -0.21 -5.41
CA GLU A 95 11.05 0.53 -6.42
C GLU A 95 10.40 1.87 -6.75
N ALA A 96 9.07 1.97 -6.74
CA ALA A 96 8.36 3.23 -6.96
C ALA A 96 8.78 4.33 -5.97
N ASP A 97 8.98 3.97 -4.71
CA ASP A 97 9.46 4.89 -3.68
C ASP A 97 10.89 5.36 -3.95
N ARG A 98 11.78 4.45 -4.37
CA ARG A 98 13.16 4.78 -4.78
C ARG A 98 13.20 5.72 -5.98
N LEU A 99 12.39 5.44 -7.00
CA LEU A 99 12.26 6.29 -8.18
C LEU A 99 11.72 7.68 -7.84
N ALA A 100 10.77 7.77 -6.91
CA ALA A 100 10.27 9.04 -6.42
C ALA A 100 11.37 9.84 -5.70
N ILE A 101 12.16 9.21 -4.82
CA ILE A 101 13.30 9.83 -4.15
C ILE A 101 14.31 10.36 -5.18
N ALA A 102 14.68 9.55 -6.16
CA ALA A 102 15.64 9.95 -7.20
C ALA A 102 15.14 11.16 -8.01
N ARG A 103 13.83 11.25 -8.25
CA ARG A 103 13.22 12.33 -9.04
C ARG A 103 12.98 13.62 -8.26
N THR A 104 12.56 13.53 -7.00
CA THR A 104 12.03 14.68 -6.24
C THR A 104 12.77 14.94 -4.93
N GLY A 105 13.69 14.07 -4.53
CA GLY A 105 14.34 14.10 -3.21
C GLY A 105 13.44 13.61 -2.08
N SER A 106 12.20 13.12 -2.38
CA SER A 106 11.24 12.63 -1.39
C SER A 106 10.59 11.34 -1.85
N GLY A 107 10.42 10.39 -0.94
CA GLY A 107 9.71 9.14 -1.23
C GLY A 107 8.22 9.37 -1.46
N ALA A 108 7.60 8.49 -2.25
CA ALA A 108 6.18 8.48 -2.55
C ALA A 108 5.35 7.71 -1.51
N ALA A 109 5.97 6.73 -0.86
CA ALA A 109 5.30 5.86 0.10
C ALA A 109 5.15 6.52 1.48
N MET A 110 4.02 6.29 2.13
CA MET A 110 3.71 6.66 3.52
C MET A 110 3.48 5.40 4.35
N ALA A 111 3.84 5.45 5.64
CA ALA A 111 3.45 4.41 6.57
C ALA A 111 1.95 4.42 6.86
N GLN A 112 1.44 3.37 7.47
CA GLN A 112 0.11 3.35 8.08
C GLN A 112 0.13 2.54 9.38
N ALA A 113 -0.92 2.66 10.19
CA ALA A 113 -1.11 1.82 11.37
C ALA A 113 -1.12 0.34 10.95
N HIS A 114 -0.40 -0.53 11.67
CA HIS A 114 -0.10 -1.89 11.24
C HIS A 114 -1.32 -2.74 10.89
N GLY A 115 -2.32 -2.75 11.76
CA GLY A 115 -3.54 -3.57 11.60
C GLY A 115 -4.75 -2.80 11.07
N HIS A 116 -4.57 -1.62 10.48
CA HIS A 116 -5.65 -0.76 10.00
C HIS A 116 -6.73 -0.44 11.06
N LEU A 117 -6.30 -0.30 12.32
CA LEU A 117 -7.17 -0.02 13.44
C LEU A 117 -7.59 1.46 13.46
N LEU A 118 -8.85 1.72 13.80
CA LEU A 118 -9.33 3.08 14.09
C LEU A 118 -8.67 3.60 15.38
N LEU A 119 -7.59 4.36 15.23
CA LEU A 119 -6.72 4.76 16.33
C LEU A 119 -7.42 5.53 17.43
N PRO A 120 -8.38 6.45 17.16
CA PRO A 120 -9.14 7.11 18.22
C PRO A 120 -9.96 6.18 19.11
N LEU A 121 -10.36 5.01 18.59
CA LEU A 121 -11.14 4.01 19.34
C LEU A 121 -10.26 2.98 20.06
N ALA A 122 -8.96 3.04 19.83
CA ALA A 122 -8.00 2.11 20.44
C ALA A 122 -7.62 2.54 21.86
N SER A 123 -7.25 1.55 22.69
CA SER A 123 -6.59 1.87 23.96
C SER A 123 -5.28 2.63 23.73
N PRO A 124 -4.81 3.46 24.68
CA PRO A 124 -3.54 4.17 24.53
C PRO A 124 -2.34 3.25 24.28
N ARG A 125 -2.37 2.02 24.80
CA ARG A 125 -1.34 1.00 24.57
C ARG A 125 -1.39 0.51 23.14
N ASP A 126 -2.57 0.10 22.67
CA ASP A 126 -2.74 -0.48 21.33
C ASP A 126 -2.48 0.56 20.25
N ARG A 127 -2.93 1.79 20.45
CA ARG A 127 -2.64 2.93 19.58
C ARG A 127 -1.14 3.10 19.35
N ARG A 128 -0.34 3.19 20.43
CA ARG A 128 1.13 3.27 20.32
C ARG A 128 1.74 2.04 19.66
N THR A 129 1.24 0.85 19.96
CA THR A 129 1.71 -0.39 19.34
C THR A 129 1.47 -0.37 17.83
N GLN A 130 0.27 -0.02 17.39
CA GLN A 130 -0.10 0.04 15.98
C GLN A 130 0.75 1.06 15.20
N VAL A 131 0.98 2.22 15.78
CA VAL A 131 1.85 3.26 15.17
C VAL A 131 3.28 2.78 15.07
N ARG A 132 3.86 2.25 16.14
CA ARG A 132 5.24 1.75 16.16
C ARG A 132 5.46 0.58 15.21
N TRP A 133 4.54 -0.36 15.18
CA TRP A 133 4.64 -1.51 14.29
C TRP A 133 4.48 -1.10 12.83
N GLY A 134 3.55 -0.19 12.53
CA GLY A 134 3.40 0.34 11.18
C GLY A 134 4.64 1.09 10.70
N ALA A 135 5.23 1.92 11.56
CA ALA A 135 6.48 2.61 11.25
C ALA A 135 7.64 1.62 11.03
N ARG A 136 7.73 0.58 11.88
CA ARG A 136 8.77 -0.45 11.77
C ARG A 136 8.63 -1.32 10.52
N ASP A 137 7.41 -1.76 10.19
CA ASP A 137 7.14 -2.49 8.94
C ASP A 137 7.55 -1.65 7.72
N PHE A 138 7.20 -0.37 7.73
CA PHE A 138 7.62 0.56 6.68
C PHE A 138 9.15 0.64 6.54
N GLU A 139 9.87 0.80 7.64
CA GLU A 139 11.34 0.85 7.64
C GLU A 139 11.96 -0.42 7.05
N LEU A 140 11.42 -1.59 7.42
CA LEU A 140 11.91 -2.87 6.93
C LEU A 140 11.70 -3.05 5.43
N ARG A 141 10.56 -2.58 4.88
CA ARG A 141 10.23 -2.75 3.46
C ARG A 141 10.85 -1.68 2.56
N PHE A 142 10.79 -0.42 2.98
CA PHE A 142 11.24 0.71 2.16
C PHE A 142 12.68 1.18 2.49
N GLY A 143 13.32 0.61 3.51
CA GLY A 143 14.72 0.91 3.88
C GLY A 143 14.95 2.32 4.41
N ARG A 144 13.92 3.03 4.83
CA ARG A 144 13.99 4.38 5.37
C ARG A 144 12.92 4.64 6.43
N ARG A 145 13.10 5.65 7.25
CA ARG A 145 12.05 6.10 8.17
C ARG A 145 10.89 6.77 7.42
N PRO A 146 9.64 6.52 7.84
CA PRO A 146 8.49 7.23 7.27
C PRO A 146 8.54 8.71 7.65
N ARG A 147 8.11 9.58 6.74
CA ARG A 147 7.92 11.02 6.99
C ARG A 147 6.50 11.36 7.43
N GLY A 148 5.57 10.44 7.22
CA GLY A 148 4.17 10.59 7.58
C GLY A 148 3.51 9.23 7.67
N MET A 149 2.32 9.23 8.25
CA MET A 149 1.52 8.04 8.44
C MET A 149 0.09 8.29 7.99
N TRP A 150 -0.45 7.37 7.21
CA TRP A 150 -1.87 7.33 6.90
C TRP A 150 -2.64 6.86 8.15
N LEU A 151 -3.66 7.61 8.53
CA LEU A 151 -4.54 7.22 9.64
C LEU A 151 -5.74 6.47 9.05
N PRO A 152 -5.98 5.21 9.46
CA PRO A 152 -7.08 4.41 8.96
C PRO A 152 -8.43 5.13 9.05
N GLU A 153 -9.21 5.06 7.96
CA GLU A 153 -10.51 5.74 7.79
C GLU A 153 -10.44 7.26 8.01
N THR A 154 -9.25 7.85 7.90
CA THR A 154 -8.99 9.27 8.19
C THR A 154 -9.40 9.71 9.61
N ALA A 155 -9.63 8.75 10.50
CA ALA A 155 -10.05 9.01 11.88
C ALA A 155 -8.87 9.54 12.70
N CYS A 156 -9.07 10.72 13.32
CA CYS A 156 -8.03 11.43 14.04
C CYS A 156 -8.60 12.12 15.28
N ASP A 157 -7.83 12.08 16.35
CA ASP A 157 -7.99 12.90 17.56
C ASP A 157 -6.62 13.31 18.08
N THR A 158 -6.57 14.26 19.03
CA THR A 158 -5.30 14.73 19.61
C THR A 158 -4.46 13.59 20.20
N PRO A 159 -5.01 12.65 21.00
CA PRO A 159 -4.23 11.52 21.49
C PRO A 159 -3.67 10.60 20.41
N THR A 160 -4.29 10.53 19.23
CA THR A 160 -3.74 9.79 18.07
C THR A 160 -2.52 10.48 17.49
N LEU A 161 -2.52 11.82 17.44
CA LEU A 161 -1.39 12.60 16.92
C LEU A 161 -0.18 12.61 17.87
N GLU A 162 -0.40 12.33 19.14
CA GLU A 162 0.64 12.26 20.18
C GLU A 162 1.27 10.86 20.32
N ALA A 163 0.73 9.86 19.63
CA ALA A 163 1.14 8.47 19.77
C ALA A 163 2.35 8.12 18.90
#